data_2f26c4da1a8c0283b60555c14ea4a3ce
#
_entry.id   2f26c4da1a8c0283b60555c14ea4a3ce
#
_cell.length_a   1.000
_cell.length_b   1.000
_cell.length_c   1.000
_cell.angle_alpha   90.00
_cell.angle_beta   90.00
_cell.angle_gamma   90.00
#
_symmetry.space_group_name_H-M   'P 1'
#
loop_
_entity.id
_entity.type
_entity.pdbx_description
1 polymer ?
#
loop_
_entity_poly.entity_id
_entity_poly.type
_entity_poly.pdbx_seq_one_letter_code
_entity_poly.pdbx_strand_id
1 'polypeptide(L)'
;LVIAPIVAACGVKIAKMSGRGLGHTGGTIDKMEAVPGTRTSLTQEEFFRQVNEIGISVIGQSGKIAVADKKMYALRDVTATVGCIPLIASSIMSKKLAAGSDAILLDVTMGDGAFMKDLDGALELARQMVAIGTAHGRKVAALITDMDKPLGHNIGNALEVAESMAVLQGKGPADLTEVCLQLAGNMLVLAGKGDMPTCRKLAESVIADGSAFEKCCQMFAAQGGETSVLRDADKFQKAKYSYELTAQADGYIYKNDVEKIGNASVLLGAGRIKKEDSIDFAAGI
;
A
#
# COMPACT_ATOMS: atom_id res chain seq x y z
N LEU A 1 0.69 2.72 3.89
CA LEU A 1 1.18 3.30 5.16
C LEU A 1 0.20 4.32 5.76
N VAL A 2 -0.59 5.02 4.96
CA VAL A 2 -1.55 6.04 5.42
C VAL A 2 -2.84 5.43 5.96
N ILE A 3 -3.50 4.58 5.19
CA ILE A 3 -4.85 4.05 5.47
C ILE A 3 -4.89 3.25 6.79
N ALA A 4 -3.91 2.38 7.00
CA ALA A 4 -3.89 1.50 8.16
C ALA A 4 -3.82 2.27 9.50
N PRO A 5 -2.95 3.28 9.68
CA PRO A 5 -2.95 4.14 10.86
C PRO A 5 -4.25 4.93 11.06
N ILE A 6 -4.86 5.47 10.01
CA ILE A 6 -6.15 6.17 10.08
C ILE A 6 -7.22 5.23 10.65
N VAL A 7 -7.37 4.07 10.07
CA VAL A 7 -8.40 3.09 10.47
C VAL A 7 -8.13 2.56 11.88
N ALA A 8 -6.86 2.34 12.23
CA ALA A 8 -6.50 1.91 13.58
C ALA A 8 -6.72 3.00 14.64
N ALA A 9 -6.45 4.27 14.32
CA ALA A 9 -6.77 5.39 15.20
C ALA A 9 -8.28 5.53 15.47
N CYS A 10 -9.12 5.14 14.48
CA CYS A 10 -10.58 5.05 14.66
C CYS A 10 -11.02 3.80 15.45
N GLY A 11 -10.11 3.05 16.07
CA GLY A 11 -10.41 1.91 16.93
C GLY A 11 -10.77 0.61 16.20
N VAL A 12 -10.32 0.43 14.96
CA VAL A 12 -10.46 -0.83 14.21
C VAL A 12 -9.11 -1.54 14.15
N LYS A 13 -9.07 -2.82 14.51
CA LYS A 13 -7.82 -3.59 14.47
C LYS A 13 -7.37 -3.85 13.04
N ILE A 14 -6.12 -3.54 12.74
CA ILE A 14 -5.47 -3.76 11.43
C ILE A 14 -4.35 -4.79 11.57
N ALA A 15 -4.60 -5.97 11.04
CA ALA A 15 -3.64 -7.06 10.93
C ALA A 15 -3.28 -7.27 9.45
N LYS A 16 -2.27 -6.54 8.95
CA LYS A 16 -1.97 -6.51 7.51
C LYS A 16 -0.71 -7.28 7.17
N MET A 17 -0.82 -8.20 6.22
CA MET A 17 0.32 -8.77 5.51
C MET A 17 0.47 -8.12 4.15
N SER A 18 1.68 -7.71 3.81
CA SER A 18 2.00 -7.00 2.58
C SER A 18 3.20 -7.62 1.87
N GLY A 19 3.41 -7.22 0.62
CA GLY A 19 4.50 -7.69 -0.22
C GLY A 19 5.59 -6.66 -0.42
N ARG A 20 6.69 -7.13 -1.03
CA ARG A 20 7.74 -6.32 -1.61
C ARG A 20 7.33 -5.80 -2.98
N GLY A 21 8.03 -4.81 -3.49
CA GLY A 21 7.87 -4.31 -4.85
C GLY A 21 8.09 -5.42 -5.90
N LEU A 22 7.33 -5.34 -6.98
CA LEU A 22 7.43 -6.24 -8.12
C LEU A 22 7.43 -5.43 -9.42
N GLY A 23 8.44 -5.62 -10.25
CA GLY A 23 8.62 -4.88 -11.49
C GLY A 23 8.72 -3.37 -11.21
N HIS A 24 7.92 -2.57 -11.90
CA HIS A 24 7.86 -1.12 -11.78
C HIS A 24 7.08 -0.62 -10.55
N THR A 25 6.48 -1.52 -9.76
CA THR A 25 5.65 -1.12 -8.61
C THR A 25 6.43 -1.15 -7.30
N GLY A 26 6.22 -0.16 -6.43
CA GLY A 26 6.79 -0.12 -5.09
C GLY A 26 6.09 -1.09 -4.14
N GLY A 27 6.82 -1.61 -3.13
CA GLY A 27 6.28 -2.51 -2.12
C GLY A 27 6.14 -1.86 -0.74
N THR A 28 5.05 -2.12 -0.04
CA THR A 28 4.86 -1.60 1.32
C THR A 28 5.98 -2.04 2.27
N ILE A 29 6.48 -3.26 2.11
CA ILE A 29 7.56 -3.79 2.95
C ILE A 29 8.87 -3.05 2.71
N ASP A 30 9.21 -2.79 1.45
CA ASP A 30 10.41 -2.02 1.10
C ASP A 30 10.34 -0.58 1.64
N LYS A 31 9.16 0.04 1.59
CA LYS A 31 8.90 1.36 2.19
C LYS A 31 9.07 1.34 3.72
N MET A 32 8.59 0.31 4.39
CA MET A 32 8.76 0.18 5.84
C MET A 32 10.24 0.00 6.22
N GLU A 33 10.98 -0.75 5.45
CA GLU A 33 12.43 -0.98 5.66
C GLU A 33 13.28 0.27 5.38
N ALA A 34 12.75 1.27 4.68
CA ALA A 34 13.38 2.58 4.54
C ALA A 34 13.42 3.37 5.88
N VAL A 35 12.61 2.99 6.85
CA VAL A 35 12.71 3.51 8.23
C VAL A 35 13.71 2.65 9.00
N PRO A 36 14.87 3.21 9.41
CA PRO A 36 15.95 2.44 10.04
C PRO A 36 15.46 1.61 11.24
N GLY A 37 15.97 0.39 11.35
CA GLY A 37 15.66 -0.53 12.44
C GLY A 37 14.31 -1.25 12.33
N THR A 38 13.47 -0.93 11.37
CA THR A 38 12.14 -1.54 11.24
C THR A 38 12.23 -3.03 10.90
N ARG A 39 11.64 -3.85 11.74
CA ARG A 39 11.46 -5.29 11.49
C ARG A 39 10.14 -5.53 10.76
N THR A 40 10.21 -6.05 9.56
CA THR A 40 9.03 -6.41 8.74
C THR A 40 8.69 -7.90 8.82
N SER A 41 9.52 -8.71 9.47
CA SER A 41 9.26 -10.12 9.75
C SER A 41 9.11 -10.28 11.25
N LEU A 42 7.89 -10.63 11.68
CA LEU A 42 7.56 -10.94 13.07
C LEU A 42 7.11 -12.40 13.17
N THR A 43 7.29 -13.00 14.34
CA THR A 43 6.63 -14.29 14.64
C THR A 43 5.11 -14.09 14.71
N GLN A 44 4.36 -15.17 14.60
CA GLN A 44 2.90 -15.10 14.72
C GLN A 44 2.47 -14.55 16.10
N GLU A 45 3.18 -14.90 17.15
CA GLU A 45 2.93 -14.42 18.52
C GLU A 45 3.21 -12.93 18.66
N GLU A 46 4.35 -12.45 18.15
CA GLU A 46 4.68 -11.02 18.13
C GLU A 46 3.63 -10.23 17.34
N PHE A 47 3.22 -10.73 16.16
CA PHE A 47 2.21 -10.09 15.32
C PHE A 47 0.87 -9.96 16.03
N PHE A 48 0.34 -11.05 16.61
CA PHE A 48 -0.92 -11.01 17.34
C PHE A 48 -0.85 -10.15 18.59
N ARG A 49 0.25 -10.23 19.35
CA ARG A 49 0.47 -9.38 20.52
C ARG A 49 0.41 -7.91 20.12
N GLN A 50 1.17 -7.49 19.12
CA GLN A 50 1.18 -6.10 18.67
C GLN A 50 -0.21 -5.62 18.23
N VAL A 51 -0.95 -6.41 17.42
CA VAL A 51 -2.32 -6.06 17.01
C VAL A 51 -3.25 -5.93 18.23
N ASN A 52 -3.10 -6.78 19.24
CA ASN A 52 -3.95 -6.70 20.42
C ASN A 52 -3.60 -5.51 21.33
N GLU A 53 -2.32 -5.17 21.47
CA GLU A 53 -1.85 -4.09 22.33
C GLU A 53 -2.06 -2.71 21.72
N ILE A 54 -1.70 -2.52 20.46
CA ILE A 54 -1.72 -1.19 19.80
C ILE A 54 -2.72 -1.06 18.65
N GLY A 55 -3.41 -2.14 18.29
CA GLY A 55 -4.46 -2.13 17.25
C GLY A 55 -3.95 -2.22 15.82
N ILE A 56 -2.64 -2.24 15.56
CA ILE A 56 -2.08 -2.21 14.22
C ILE A 56 -0.77 -2.98 14.12
N SER A 57 -0.63 -3.78 13.05
CA SER A 57 0.65 -4.35 12.63
C SER A 57 0.65 -4.56 11.12
N VAL A 58 1.78 -4.25 10.47
CA VAL A 58 2.02 -4.49 9.04
C VAL A 58 3.31 -5.28 8.89
N ILE A 59 3.22 -6.48 8.31
CA ILE A 59 4.37 -7.39 8.17
C ILE A 59 4.47 -7.93 6.75
N GLY A 60 5.64 -8.47 6.42
CA GLY A 60 5.86 -9.26 5.22
C GLY A 60 5.08 -10.57 5.24
N GLN A 61 4.75 -11.09 4.06
CA GLN A 61 4.08 -12.39 3.95
C GLN A 61 5.02 -13.51 4.42
N SER A 62 4.56 -14.34 5.34
CA SER A 62 5.27 -15.57 5.69
C SER A 62 5.09 -16.60 4.59
N GLY A 63 6.14 -17.36 4.28
CA GLY A 63 6.07 -18.45 3.29
C GLY A 63 5.14 -19.60 3.68
N LYS A 64 4.51 -19.55 4.86
CA LYS A 64 3.60 -20.56 5.41
C LYS A 64 2.11 -20.28 5.12
N ILE A 65 1.80 -19.06 4.63
CA ILE A 65 0.43 -18.67 4.30
C ILE A 65 0.18 -18.93 2.82
N ALA A 66 -0.92 -19.58 2.49
CA ALA A 66 -1.34 -19.93 1.13
C ALA A 66 -0.23 -20.64 0.32
N VAL A 67 0.33 -21.73 0.86
CA VAL A 67 1.46 -22.48 0.24
C VAL A 67 1.11 -22.97 -1.17
N ALA A 68 -0.13 -23.36 -1.43
CA ALA A 68 -0.59 -23.76 -2.75
C ALA A 68 -0.55 -22.59 -3.74
N ASP A 69 -1.01 -21.40 -3.32
CA ASP A 69 -0.95 -20.19 -4.15
C ASP A 69 0.49 -19.83 -4.53
N LYS A 70 1.43 -19.94 -3.59
CA LYS A 70 2.85 -19.68 -3.88
C LYS A 70 3.39 -20.56 -5.02
N LYS A 71 3.00 -21.86 -5.04
CA LYS A 71 3.40 -22.79 -6.11
C LYS A 71 2.70 -22.46 -7.44
N MET A 72 1.41 -22.17 -7.39
CA MET A 72 0.63 -21.79 -8.58
C MET A 72 1.12 -20.48 -9.17
N TYR A 73 1.43 -19.48 -8.33
CA TYR A 73 1.94 -18.20 -8.78
C TYR A 73 3.28 -18.34 -9.53
N ALA A 74 4.19 -19.18 -9.03
CA ALA A 74 5.46 -19.45 -9.70
C ALA A 74 5.27 -20.11 -11.08
N LEU A 75 4.22 -20.93 -11.26
CA LEU A 75 3.88 -21.49 -12.57
C LEU A 75 3.28 -20.44 -13.50
N ARG A 76 2.42 -19.54 -12.99
CA ARG A 76 1.82 -18.48 -13.79
C ARG A 76 2.85 -17.56 -14.42
N ASP A 77 3.93 -17.28 -13.73
CA ASP A 77 5.01 -16.40 -14.18
C ASP A 77 5.67 -16.92 -15.47
N VAL A 78 5.68 -18.23 -15.68
CA VAL A 78 6.35 -18.89 -16.82
C VAL A 78 5.40 -19.55 -17.85
N THR A 79 4.08 -19.43 -17.65
CA THR A 79 3.06 -20.09 -18.53
C THR A 79 2.17 -19.10 -19.27
N ALA A 80 2.55 -17.82 -19.35
CA ALA A 80 1.77 -16.75 -20.00
C ALA A 80 0.33 -16.59 -19.46
N THR A 81 0.09 -16.94 -18.19
CA THR A 81 -1.23 -16.86 -17.56
C THR A 81 -1.31 -15.77 -16.49
N VAL A 82 -0.35 -14.83 -16.47
CA VAL A 82 -0.30 -13.73 -15.48
C VAL A 82 -1.55 -12.85 -15.55
N GLY A 83 -2.04 -12.54 -16.77
CA GLY A 83 -3.23 -11.72 -17.00
C GLY A 83 -4.58 -12.43 -16.82
N CYS A 84 -4.61 -13.71 -16.43
CA CYS A 84 -5.85 -14.47 -16.26
C CYS A 84 -6.60 -14.01 -15.01
N ILE A 85 -7.72 -13.27 -15.18
CA ILE A 85 -8.49 -12.65 -14.09
C ILE A 85 -8.90 -13.66 -13.01
N PRO A 86 -9.47 -14.84 -13.29
CA PRO A 86 -9.78 -15.83 -12.25
C PRO A 86 -8.58 -16.26 -11.41
N LEU A 87 -7.40 -16.39 -12.03
CA LEU A 87 -6.17 -16.75 -11.32
C LEU A 87 -5.62 -15.59 -10.48
N ILE A 88 -5.79 -14.35 -10.94
CA ILE A 88 -5.48 -13.16 -10.15
C ILE A 88 -6.38 -13.11 -8.91
N ALA A 89 -7.70 -13.22 -9.11
CA ALA A 89 -8.70 -13.17 -8.06
C ALA A 89 -8.46 -14.26 -6.99
N SER A 90 -8.25 -15.50 -7.41
CA SER A 90 -8.00 -16.62 -6.48
C SER A 90 -6.70 -16.43 -5.69
N SER A 91 -5.62 -15.97 -6.34
CA SER A 91 -4.34 -15.70 -5.69
C SER A 91 -4.43 -14.60 -4.62
N ILE A 92 -5.13 -13.50 -4.93
CA ILE A 92 -5.32 -12.41 -3.98
C ILE A 92 -6.19 -12.87 -2.81
N MET A 93 -7.35 -13.48 -3.10
CA MET A 93 -8.34 -13.82 -2.09
C MET A 93 -7.91 -14.98 -1.19
N SER A 94 -7.18 -15.97 -1.71
CA SER A 94 -6.64 -17.07 -0.88
C SER A 94 -5.79 -16.55 0.28
N LYS A 95 -4.95 -15.54 0.03
CA LYS A 95 -4.10 -14.92 1.06
C LYS A 95 -4.91 -14.13 2.07
N LYS A 96 -5.94 -13.39 1.62
CA LYS A 96 -6.80 -12.59 2.49
C LYS A 96 -7.68 -13.48 3.40
N LEU A 97 -8.21 -14.55 2.84
CA LEU A 97 -9.00 -15.53 3.59
C LEU A 97 -8.15 -16.32 4.58
N ALA A 98 -6.96 -16.77 4.17
CA ALA A 98 -6.01 -17.47 5.03
C ALA A 98 -5.48 -16.58 6.18
N ALA A 99 -5.42 -15.26 6.00
CA ALA A 99 -5.09 -14.31 7.06
C ALA A 99 -6.19 -14.16 8.11
N GLY A 100 -7.40 -14.68 7.88
CA GLY A 100 -8.50 -14.65 8.84
C GLY A 100 -9.21 -13.30 8.95
N SER A 101 -9.11 -12.42 7.96
CA SER A 101 -9.76 -11.10 7.98
C SER A 101 -11.29 -11.23 8.03
N ASP A 102 -11.95 -10.49 8.92
CA ASP A 102 -13.42 -10.44 9.04
C ASP A 102 -14.03 -9.58 7.91
N ALA A 103 -13.34 -8.52 7.55
CA ALA A 103 -13.73 -7.61 6.48
C ALA A 103 -12.54 -7.32 5.56
N ILE A 104 -12.79 -7.21 4.27
CA ILE A 104 -11.77 -7.01 3.24
C ILE A 104 -12.22 -5.86 2.34
N LEU A 105 -11.40 -4.82 2.27
CA LEU A 105 -11.51 -3.80 1.24
C LEU A 105 -10.42 -4.03 0.19
N LEU A 106 -10.82 -4.04 -1.06
CA LEU A 106 -9.95 -4.23 -2.21
C LEU A 106 -9.80 -2.89 -2.93
N ASP A 107 -8.57 -2.48 -3.15
CA ASP A 107 -8.22 -1.41 -4.07
C ASP A 107 -7.83 -2.06 -5.40
N VAL A 108 -8.65 -1.86 -6.42
CA VAL A 108 -8.47 -2.43 -7.76
C VAL A 108 -8.06 -1.30 -8.70
N THR A 109 -6.77 -1.22 -8.97
CA THR A 109 -6.22 -0.19 -9.84
C THR A 109 -6.47 -0.49 -11.31
N MET A 110 -6.78 0.54 -12.10
CA MET A 110 -6.90 0.48 -13.56
C MET A 110 -6.13 1.60 -14.22
N GLY A 111 -5.73 1.40 -15.46
CA GLY A 111 -5.03 2.42 -16.27
C GLY A 111 -3.63 1.99 -16.70
N ASP A 112 -2.86 2.93 -17.20
CA ASP A 112 -1.56 2.70 -17.82
C ASP A 112 -0.56 1.97 -16.91
N GLY A 113 -0.49 2.34 -15.64
CA GLY A 113 0.39 1.73 -14.65
C GLY A 113 -0.14 0.45 -14.00
N ALA A 114 -1.40 0.05 -14.26
CA ALA A 114 -2.05 -1.09 -13.64
C ALA A 114 -2.01 -2.35 -14.51
N PHE A 115 -2.30 -3.51 -13.89
CA PHE A 115 -2.53 -4.76 -14.65
C PHE A 115 -3.83 -4.70 -15.44
N MET A 116 -4.89 -4.13 -14.88
CA MET A 116 -6.15 -3.89 -15.57
C MET A 116 -6.04 -2.58 -16.34
N LYS A 117 -6.14 -2.65 -17.67
CA LYS A 117 -5.92 -1.48 -18.53
C LYS A 117 -7.20 -0.65 -18.75
N ASP A 118 -8.35 -1.23 -18.46
CA ASP A 118 -9.66 -0.61 -18.63
C ASP A 118 -10.61 -0.89 -17.47
N LEU A 119 -11.73 -0.17 -17.46
CA LEU A 119 -12.75 -0.26 -16.42
C LEU A 119 -13.44 -1.62 -16.41
N ASP A 120 -13.67 -2.22 -17.58
CA ASP A 120 -14.42 -3.49 -17.68
C ASP A 120 -13.61 -4.63 -17.05
N GLY A 121 -12.32 -4.72 -17.35
CA GLY A 121 -11.40 -5.70 -16.73
C GLY A 121 -11.27 -5.49 -15.22
N ALA A 122 -11.18 -4.23 -14.76
CA ALA A 122 -11.12 -3.92 -13.34
C ALA A 122 -12.42 -4.29 -12.61
N LEU A 123 -13.59 -4.00 -13.22
CA LEU A 123 -14.89 -4.40 -12.68
C LEU A 123 -15.05 -5.91 -12.61
N GLU A 124 -14.64 -6.63 -13.64
CA GLU A 124 -14.71 -8.10 -13.65
C GLU A 124 -13.84 -8.71 -12.55
N LEU A 125 -12.59 -8.23 -12.40
CA LEU A 125 -11.71 -8.65 -11.31
C LEU A 125 -12.32 -8.34 -9.93
N ALA A 126 -12.82 -7.13 -9.75
CA ALA A 126 -13.47 -6.72 -8.50
C ALA A 126 -14.66 -7.60 -8.16
N ARG A 127 -15.57 -7.87 -9.12
CA ARG A 127 -16.74 -8.75 -8.94
C ARG A 127 -16.34 -10.15 -8.52
N GLN A 128 -15.36 -10.74 -9.18
CA GLN A 128 -14.88 -12.09 -8.85
C GLN A 128 -14.30 -12.14 -7.43
N MET A 129 -13.47 -11.17 -7.05
CA MET A 129 -12.88 -11.13 -5.70
C MET A 129 -13.94 -10.91 -4.63
N VAL A 130 -14.91 -10.02 -4.85
CA VAL A 130 -16.03 -9.79 -3.93
C VAL A 130 -16.87 -11.06 -3.79
N ALA A 131 -17.20 -11.73 -4.90
CA ALA A 131 -17.95 -12.98 -4.88
C ALA A 131 -17.25 -14.09 -4.09
N ILE A 132 -15.92 -14.27 -4.29
CA ILE A 132 -15.13 -15.25 -3.55
C ILE A 132 -15.20 -14.96 -2.03
N GLY A 133 -14.95 -13.71 -1.63
CA GLY A 133 -14.93 -13.35 -0.21
C GLY A 133 -16.31 -13.48 0.45
N THR A 134 -17.36 -13.05 -0.25
CA THR A 134 -18.75 -13.16 0.22
C THR A 134 -19.18 -14.62 0.37
N ALA A 135 -18.82 -15.49 -0.59
CA ALA A 135 -19.09 -16.92 -0.51
C ALA A 135 -18.40 -17.59 0.70
N HIS A 136 -17.31 -17.02 1.21
CA HIS A 136 -16.64 -17.43 2.43
C HIS A 136 -17.11 -16.69 3.68
N GLY A 137 -18.24 -16.00 3.63
CA GLY A 137 -18.86 -15.32 4.78
C GLY A 137 -18.13 -14.07 5.24
N ARG A 138 -17.31 -13.45 4.37
CA ARG A 138 -16.60 -12.20 4.70
C ARG A 138 -17.34 -11.00 4.17
N LYS A 139 -17.23 -9.87 4.87
CA LYS A 139 -17.68 -8.57 4.35
C LYS A 139 -16.63 -8.07 3.37
N VAL A 140 -16.98 -7.95 2.09
CA VAL A 140 -16.03 -7.54 1.06
C VAL A 140 -16.59 -6.38 0.24
N ALA A 141 -15.77 -5.38 0.01
CA ALA A 141 -16.04 -4.29 -0.93
C ALA A 141 -14.80 -4.04 -1.79
N ALA A 142 -15.00 -3.43 -2.94
CA ALA A 142 -13.92 -3.02 -3.82
C ALA A 142 -14.11 -1.56 -4.26
N LEU A 143 -13.01 -0.81 -4.32
CA LEU A 143 -12.92 0.47 -4.99
C LEU A 143 -12.07 0.29 -6.24
N ILE A 144 -12.47 0.95 -7.33
CA ILE A 144 -11.65 1.06 -8.52
C ILE A 144 -10.98 2.42 -8.50
N THR A 145 -9.66 2.43 -8.65
CA THR A 145 -8.85 3.64 -8.60
C THR A 145 -8.05 3.81 -9.88
N ASP A 146 -7.85 5.08 -10.27
CA ASP A 146 -7.13 5.46 -11.47
C ASP A 146 -5.61 5.36 -11.27
N MET A 147 -4.94 4.74 -12.23
CA MET A 147 -3.48 4.59 -12.29
C MET A 147 -2.91 5.07 -13.65
N ASP A 148 -3.60 6.02 -14.32
CA ASP A 148 -3.12 6.69 -15.53
C ASP A 148 -2.11 7.80 -15.25
N LYS A 149 -1.89 8.08 -13.98
CA LYS A 149 -0.88 9.02 -13.48
C LYS A 149 -0.35 8.52 -12.12
N PRO A 150 0.88 8.87 -11.76
CA PRO A 150 1.37 8.64 -10.41
C PRO A 150 0.46 9.31 -9.38
N LEU A 151 0.21 8.63 -8.26
CA LEU A 151 -0.57 9.15 -7.15
C LEU A 151 0.36 9.86 -6.16
N GLY A 152 0.04 11.10 -5.80
CA GLY A 152 0.94 11.95 -5.04
C GLY A 152 2.09 12.51 -5.88
N HIS A 153 3.15 12.97 -5.21
CA HIS A 153 4.26 13.66 -5.84
C HIS A 153 5.57 12.86 -5.83
N ASN A 154 5.70 11.88 -4.93
CA ASN A 154 6.94 11.17 -4.69
C ASN A 154 6.89 9.73 -5.18
N ILE A 155 7.97 9.26 -5.80
CA ILE A 155 8.14 7.89 -6.26
C ILE A 155 9.50 7.39 -5.77
N GLY A 156 9.50 6.51 -4.78
CA GLY A 156 10.69 6.00 -4.11
C GLY A 156 10.41 5.67 -2.66
N ASN A 157 11.23 4.80 -2.03
CA ASN A 157 10.83 4.20 -0.75
C ASN A 157 10.77 5.22 0.39
N ALA A 158 11.87 5.89 0.72
CA ALA A 158 11.89 6.90 1.78
C ALA A 158 11.05 8.14 1.42
N LEU A 159 11.05 8.54 0.16
CA LEU A 159 10.27 9.67 -0.34
C LEU A 159 8.77 9.46 -0.12
N GLU A 160 8.25 8.28 -0.46
CA GLU A 160 6.85 7.94 -0.25
C GLU A 160 6.49 7.73 1.23
N VAL A 161 7.45 7.31 2.08
CA VAL A 161 7.23 7.31 3.53
C VAL A 161 7.09 8.74 4.04
N ALA A 162 7.98 9.64 3.65
CA ALA A 162 7.90 11.06 4.03
C ALA A 162 6.58 11.70 3.57
N GLU A 163 6.14 11.43 2.34
CA GLU A 163 4.86 11.90 1.83
C GLU A 163 3.67 11.28 2.58
N SER A 164 3.74 9.98 2.92
CA SER A 164 2.74 9.33 3.78
C SER A 164 2.62 10.01 5.15
N MET A 165 3.76 10.42 5.75
CA MET A 165 3.77 11.17 7.00
C MET A 165 3.15 12.57 6.83
N ALA A 166 3.42 13.23 5.70
CA ALA A 166 2.78 14.52 5.38
C ALA A 166 1.25 14.38 5.26
N VAL A 167 0.74 13.33 4.62
CA VAL A 167 -0.71 13.05 4.58
C VAL A 167 -1.28 12.87 5.99
N LEU A 168 -0.64 12.07 6.84
CA LEU A 168 -1.09 11.83 8.21
C LEU A 168 -1.02 13.08 9.10
N GLN A 169 -0.27 14.10 8.68
CA GLN A 169 -0.19 15.42 9.33
C GLN A 169 -1.10 16.47 8.67
N GLY A 170 -1.94 16.08 7.69
CA GLY A 170 -2.82 17.00 6.98
C GLY A 170 -2.11 17.92 5.96
N LYS A 171 -0.90 17.58 5.54
CA LYS A 171 -0.04 18.37 4.64
C LYS A 171 0.28 17.66 3.31
N GLY A 172 -0.32 16.50 3.08
CA GLY A 172 -0.05 15.69 1.89
C GLY A 172 -0.72 16.21 0.62
N PRO A 173 -0.37 15.64 -0.55
CA PRO A 173 -1.04 15.91 -1.82
C PRO A 173 -2.54 15.62 -1.74
N ALA A 174 -3.34 16.45 -2.41
CA ALA A 174 -4.79 16.37 -2.35
C ALA A 174 -5.34 15.07 -2.93
N ASP A 175 -4.78 14.60 -4.05
CA ASP A 175 -5.17 13.36 -4.73
C ASP A 175 -4.87 12.13 -3.88
N LEU A 176 -3.67 12.02 -3.33
CA LEU A 176 -3.28 10.94 -2.42
C LEU A 176 -4.13 10.95 -1.15
N THR A 177 -4.37 12.13 -0.59
CA THR A 177 -5.21 12.29 0.62
C THR A 177 -6.63 11.82 0.34
N GLU A 178 -7.22 12.22 -0.80
CA GLU A 178 -8.59 11.83 -1.18
C GLU A 178 -8.72 10.31 -1.34
N VAL A 179 -7.82 9.66 -2.07
CA VAL A 179 -7.83 8.19 -2.23
C VAL A 179 -7.70 7.51 -0.87
N CYS A 180 -6.82 8.00 0.01
CA CYS A 180 -6.65 7.44 1.35
C CYS A 180 -7.91 7.60 2.21
N LEU A 181 -8.59 8.74 2.16
CA LEU A 181 -9.84 8.99 2.89
C LEU A 181 -10.98 8.11 2.36
N GLN A 182 -11.10 7.94 1.05
CA GLN A 182 -12.09 7.04 0.45
C GLN A 182 -11.87 5.59 0.90
N LEU A 183 -10.64 5.11 0.85
CA LEU A 183 -10.30 3.76 1.28
C LEU A 183 -10.50 3.59 2.79
N ALA A 184 -10.03 4.53 3.62
CA ALA A 184 -10.20 4.48 5.07
C ALA A 184 -11.68 4.54 5.46
N GLY A 185 -12.46 5.43 4.86
CA GLY A 185 -13.90 5.55 5.09
C GLY A 185 -14.65 4.26 4.80
N ASN A 186 -14.37 3.63 3.65
CA ASN A 186 -14.98 2.34 3.30
C ASN A 186 -14.55 1.19 4.22
N MET A 187 -13.30 1.16 4.71
CA MET A 187 -12.89 0.20 5.73
C MET A 187 -13.65 0.40 7.04
N LEU A 188 -13.89 1.64 7.45
CA LEU A 188 -14.68 1.95 8.64
C LEU A 188 -16.16 1.57 8.47
N VAL A 189 -16.73 1.76 7.28
CA VAL A 189 -18.11 1.27 6.96
C VAL A 189 -18.18 -0.25 7.09
N LEU A 190 -17.23 -0.98 6.51
CA LEU A 190 -17.16 -2.43 6.61
C LEU A 190 -17.00 -2.90 8.08
N ALA A 191 -16.31 -2.11 8.90
CA ALA A 191 -16.14 -2.36 10.33
C ALA A 191 -17.37 -1.95 11.16
N GLY A 192 -18.43 -1.42 10.56
CA GLY A 192 -19.67 -1.04 11.23
C GLY A 192 -19.60 0.25 12.03
N LYS A 193 -18.70 1.18 11.67
CA LYS A 193 -18.55 2.47 12.39
C LYS A 193 -19.56 3.54 11.95
N GLY A 194 -20.37 3.29 10.94
CA GLY A 194 -21.39 4.19 10.43
C GLY A 194 -21.54 4.12 8.90
N ASP A 195 -22.24 5.08 8.36
CA ASP A 195 -22.33 5.31 6.90
C ASP A 195 -21.07 6.01 6.35
N MET A 196 -20.95 6.10 5.04
CA MET A 196 -19.74 6.66 4.41
C MET A 196 -19.47 8.13 4.79
N PRO A 197 -20.47 9.05 4.83
CA PRO A 197 -20.23 10.41 5.29
C PRO A 197 -19.71 10.50 6.73
N THR A 198 -20.26 9.70 7.63
CA THR A 198 -19.82 9.62 9.03
C THR A 198 -18.40 9.06 9.13
N CYS A 199 -18.14 7.95 8.44
CA CYS A 199 -16.83 7.30 8.45
C CYS A 199 -15.74 8.19 7.81
N ARG A 200 -16.06 8.94 6.76
CA ARG A 200 -15.16 9.91 6.17
C ARG A 200 -14.77 11.01 7.17
N LYS A 201 -15.76 11.62 7.84
CA LYS A 201 -15.49 12.64 8.88
C LYS A 201 -14.65 12.08 10.02
N LEU A 202 -14.89 10.83 10.41
CA LEU A 202 -14.09 10.16 11.42
C LEU A 202 -12.63 9.98 10.96
N ALA A 203 -12.39 9.58 9.71
CA ALA A 203 -11.06 9.48 9.13
C ALA A 203 -10.35 10.85 9.04
N GLU A 204 -11.08 11.89 8.66
CA GLU A 204 -10.57 13.28 8.62
C GLU A 204 -10.21 13.78 10.02
N SER A 205 -11.02 13.47 11.04
CA SER A 205 -10.79 13.94 12.41
C SER A 205 -9.49 13.38 13.01
N VAL A 206 -9.16 12.10 12.78
CA VAL A 206 -7.93 11.49 13.30
C VAL A 206 -6.66 11.94 12.57
N ILE A 207 -6.78 12.48 11.36
CA ILE A 207 -5.70 13.22 10.70
C ILE A 207 -5.54 14.59 11.34
N ALA A 208 -6.65 15.32 11.51
CA ALA A 208 -6.65 16.69 12.00
C ALA A 208 -6.13 16.81 13.45
N ASP A 209 -6.46 15.84 14.32
CA ASP A 209 -6.00 15.80 15.72
C ASP A 209 -4.61 15.14 15.90
N GLY A 210 -4.02 14.59 14.81
CA GLY A 210 -2.71 13.94 14.80
C GLY A 210 -2.70 12.52 15.33
N SER A 211 -3.81 11.94 15.76
CA SER A 211 -3.86 10.59 16.35
C SER A 211 -3.51 9.50 15.31
N ALA A 212 -3.83 9.70 14.04
CA ALA A 212 -3.42 8.81 12.95
C ALA A 212 -1.90 8.81 12.75
N PHE A 213 -1.25 9.98 12.82
CA PHE A 213 0.20 10.09 12.74
C PHE A 213 0.88 9.38 13.92
N GLU A 214 0.41 9.63 15.16
CA GLU A 214 0.96 8.97 16.34
C GLU A 214 0.73 7.45 16.29
N LYS A 215 -0.40 6.98 15.76
CA LYS A 215 -0.65 5.56 15.56
C LYS A 215 0.35 4.94 14.58
N CYS A 216 0.73 5.65 13.53
CA CYS A 216 1.80 5.23 12.60
C CYS A 216 3.15 5.13 13.33
N CYS A 217 3.52 6.15 14.10
CA CYS A 217 4.74 6.14 14.91
C CYS A 217 4.76 4.97 15.91
N GLN A 218 3.64 4.70 16.60
CA GLN A 218 3.51 3.55 17.50
C GLN A 218 3.75 2.22 16.79
N MET A 219 3.21 2.05 15.58
CA MET A 219 3.42 0.85 14.77
C MET A 219 4.90 0.64 14.44
N PHE A 220 5.56 1.67 13.95
CA PHE A 220 7.00 1.58 13.63
C PHE A 220 7.84 1.33 14.88
N ALA A 221 7.58 2.04 15.98
CA ALA A 221 8.29 1.84 17.25
C ALA A 221 8.15 0.40 17.78
N ALA A 222 6.94 -0.17 17.74
CA ALA A 222 6.69 -1.56 18.15
C ALA A 222 7.42 -2.58 17.27
N GLN A 223 7.76 -2.21 16.04
CA GLN A 223 8.55 -3.01 15.10
C GLN A 223 10.05 -2.64 15.10
N GLY A 224 10.52 -1.83 16.05
CA GLY A 224 11.92 -1.43 16.21
C GLY A 224 12.38 -0.29 15.32
N GLY A 225 11.47 0.34 14.59
CA GLY A 225 11.77 1.45 13.68
C GLY A 225 12.11 2.74 14.41
N GLU A 226 13.07 3.48 13.86
CA GLU A 226 13.49 4.77 14.36
C GLU A 226 12.47 5.85 14.02
N THR A 227 11.59 6.21 14.96
CA THR A 227 10.49 7.15 14.71
C THR A 227 10.92 8.61 14.57
N SER A 228 12.16 8.95 14.86
CA SER A 228 12.70 10.30 14.67
C SER A 228 12.66 10.73 13.19
N VAL A 229 12.88 9.78 12.26
CA VAL A 229 12.83 10.05 10.81
C VAL A 229 11.39 10.26 10.31
N LEU A 230 10.40 9.65 10.99
CA LEU A 230 8.98 9.86 10.66
C LEU A 230 8.49 11.25 11.09
N ARG A 231 9.06 11.77 12.18
CA ARG A 231 8.72 13.11 12.71
C ARG A 231 9.43 14.23 11.99
N ASP A 232 10.53 13.92 11.34
CA ASP A 232 11.39 14.87 10.64
C ASP A 232 11.95 14.22 9.38
N ALA A 233 11.33 14.54 8.24
CA ALA A 233 11.68 13.97 6.94
C ALA A 233 13.13 14.31 6.50
N ASP A 234 13.71 15.36 7.05
CA ASP A 234 15.11 15.72 6.76
C ASP A 234 16.12 14.73 7.32
N LYS A 235 15.71 13.87 8.24
CA LYS A 235 16.54 12.80 8.81
C LYS A 235 16.58 11.53 7.95
N PHE A 236 15.72 11.38 6.94
CA PHE A 236 15.89 10.30 5.98
C PHE A 236 17.20 10.45 5.21
N GLN A 237 17.80 9.31 4.88
CA GLN A 237 18.94 9.30 3.97
C GLN A 237 18.56 9.98 2.66
N LYS A 238 19.35 10.96 2.25
CA LYS A 238 19.15 11.71 1.00
C LYS A 238 19.99 11.13 -0.12
N ALA A 239 19.48 11.19 -1.35
CA ALA A 239 20.22 10.81 -2.53
C ALA A 239 21.49 11.66 -2.65
N LYS A 240 22.58 11.01 -3.07
CA LYS A 240 23.87 11.68 -3.24
C LYS A 240 23.87 12.70 -4.40
N TYR A 241 23.07 12.42 -5.41
CA TYR A 241 22.93 13.25 -6.60
C TYR A 241 21.46 13.54 -6.84
N SER A 242 21.18 14.75 -7.31
CA SER A 242 19.86 15.17 -7.77
C SER A 242 19.99 15.76 -9.17
N TYR A 243 19.09 15.41 -10.05
CA TYR A 243 19.00 15.98 -11.39
C TYR A 243 17.60 16.54 -11.60
N GLU A 244 17.51 17.81 -11.95
CA GLU A 244 16.26 18.49 -12.23
C GLU A 244 15.92 18.37 -13.72
N LEU A 245 14.75 17.80 -14.02
CA LEU A 245 14.23 17.71 -15.38
C LEU A 245 13.16 18.78 -15.57
N THR A 246 13.51 19.84 -16.31
CA THR A 246 12.62 20.96 -16.58
C THR A 246 11.89 20.79 -17.91
N ALA A 247 10.64 21.29 -17.98
CA ALA A 247 9.91 21.38 -19.24
C ALA A 247 10.62 22.33 -20.21
N GLN A 248 10.65 21.97 -21.50
CA GLN A 248 11.29 22.79 -22.55
C GLN A 248 10.41 23.96 -23.01
N ALA A 249 9.12 23.94 -22.68
CA ALA A 249 8.15 24.98 -23.02
C ALA A 249 6.99 24.96 -22.00
N ASP A 250 6.28 26.10 -21.93
CA ASP A 250 5.02 26.17 -21.19
C ASP A 250 3.96 25.27 -21.82
N GLY A 251 3.18 24.57 -20.97
CA GLY A 251 2.16 23.66 -21.46
C GLY A 251 1.51 22.84 -20.35
N TYR A 252 0.78 21.81 -20.75
CA TYR A 252 0.11 20.88 -19.85
C TYR A 252 0.59 19.46 -20.13
N ILE A 253 0.80 18.68 -19.07
CA ILE A 253 1.02 17.24 -19.19
C ILE A 253 -0.33 16.60 -19.55
N TYR A 254 -0.49 16.12 -20.79
CA TYR A 254 -1.72 15.52 -21.24
C TYR A 254 -1.74 13.99 -21.09
N LYS A 255 -0.55 13.37 -20.97
CA LYS A 255 -0.38 11.93 -20.80
C LYS A 255 0.89 11.61 -20.01
N ASN A 256 0.78 10.68 -19.09
CA ASN A 256 1.92 10.03 -18.43
C ASN A 256 2.07 8.58 -18.94
N ASP A 257 3.28 8.09 -19.03
CA ASP A 257 3.59 6.68 -19.19
C ASP A 257 4.04 6.18 -17.80
N VAL A 258 3.07 5.76 -17.00
CA VAL A 258 3.26 5.46 -15.58
C VAL A 258 4.19 4.26 -15.39
N GLU A 259 4.10 3.27 -16.28
CA GLU A 259 4.99 2.11 -16.26
C GLU A 259 6.44 2.51 -16.50
N LYS A 260 6.72 3.41 -17.45
CA LYS A 260 8.07 3.93 -17.68
C LYS A 260 8.57 4.79 -16.52
N ILE A 261 7.72 5.60 -15.90
CA ILE A 261 8.09 6.37 -14.71
C ILE A 261 8.50 5.42 -13.57
N GLY A 262 7.71 4.38 -13.32
CA GLY A 262 8.07 3.35 -12.33
C GLY A 262 9.37 2.61 -12.67
N ASN A 263 9.58 2.26 -13.94
CA ASN A 263 10.84 1.64 -14.40
C ASN A 263 12.04 2.58 -14.25
N ALA A 264 11.86 3.88 -14.51
CA ALA A 264 12.91 4.87 -14.26
C ALA A 264 13.30 4.93 -12.78
N SER A 265 12.33 4.91 -11.88
CA SER A 265 12.59 4.84 -10.43
C SER A 265 13.39 3.58 -10.03
N VAL A 266 13.06 2.42 -10.62
CA VAL A 266 13.81 1.17 -10.41
C VAL A 266 15.26 1.30 -10.91
N LEU A 267 15.47 1.88 -12.09
CA LEU A 267 16.81 2.11 -12.66
C LEU A 267 17.65 3.09 -11.82
N LEU A 268 17.03 4.05 -11.15
CA LEU A 268 17.68 4.95 -10.21
C LEU A 268 18.10 4.25 -8.91
N GLY A 269 17.63 3.03 -8.64
CA GLY A 269 17.97 2.23 -7.47
C GLY A 269 16.82 2.05 -6.46
N ALA A 270 15.65 2.65 -6.69
CA ALA A 270 14.52 2.54 -5.76
C ALA A 270 13.81 1.17 -5.78
N GLY A 271 14.15 0.30 -6.73
CA GLY A 271 13.60 -1.05 -6.87
C GLY A 271 14.66 -2.09 -7.20
N ARG A 272 14.22 -3.31 -7.46
CA ARG A 272 15.09 -4.44 -7.85
C ARG A 272 14.85 -4.82 -9.29
N ILE A 273 15.91 -4.93 -10.08
CA ILE A 273 15.89 -5.54 -11.42
C ILE A 273 16.01 -7.06 -11.28
N LYS A 274 16.86 -7.51 -10.34
CA LYS A 274 17.05 -8.93 -10.00
C LYS A 274 16.71 -9.13 -8.52
N LYS A 275 16.35 -10.35 -8.15
CA LYS A 275 15.97 -10.70 -6.78
C LYS A 275 17.08 -10.40 -5.74
N GLU A 276 18.32 -10.50 -6.18
CA GLU A 276 19.54 -10.32 -5.37
C GLU A 276 19.93 -8.84 -5.21
N ASP A 277 19.33 -7.94 -5.96
CA ASP A 277 19.68 -6.52 -5.92
C ASP A 277 19.30 -5.92 -4.56
N SER A 278 20.17 -5.04 -4.06
CA SER A 278 19.87 -4.17 -2.92
C SER A 278 19.10 -2.93 -3.39
N ILE A 279 18.19 -2.45 -2.56
CA ILE A 279 17.47 -1.19 -2.80
C ILE A 279 18.27 -0.04 -2.18
N ASP A 280 18.42 1.06 -2.92
CA ASP A 280 18.76 2.35 -2.36
C ASP A 280 17.47 3.06 -1.91
N PHE A 281 17.24 3.12 -0.61
CA PHE A 281 16.03 3.73 -0.07
C PHE A 281 15.95 5.24 -0.29
N ALA A 282 17.06 5.91 -0.58
CA ALA A 282 17.11 7.33 -0.87
C ALA A 282 16.82 7.65 -2.36
N ALA A 283 16.87 6.64 -3.24
CA ALA A 283 16.63 6.81 -4.66
C ALA A 283 15.13 6.98 -4.96
N GLY A 284 14.84 7.79 -5.99
CA GLY A 284 13.46 7.99 -6.46
C GLY A 284 13.31 9.20 -7.39
N ILE A 285 12.10 9.61 -7.60
CA ILE A 285 11.66 10.71 -8.44
C ILE A 285 10.71 11.59 -7.63
#